data_65359ec64d07bafb5496b634795d1303
#
_entry.id   65359ec64d07bafb5496b634795d1303
#
_cell.length_a   1.000
_cell.length_b   1.000
_cell.length_c   1.000
_cell.angle_alpha   90.00
_cell.angle_beta   90.00
_cell.angle_gamma   90.00
#
_symmetry.space_group_name_H-M   'P 1'
#
loop_
_entity.id
_entity.type
_entity.pdbx_description
1 polymer ?
#
loop_
_entity_poly.entity_id
_entity_poly.type
_entity_poly.pdbx_seq_one_letter_code
_entity_poly.pdbx_strand_id
1 'polypeptide(L)'
;RLAGRKGVEVREAEPEDVSTFNNLLAATADRADFGIHPPSYYRKAYDLFAERDWARILLAEVEGQAVAGVMVFALPPRSWYFYGASISAHREKMPTYRLQWEAMRWAKARGCRTYDLWGVPDADREQLEDQFMERSDGLWGVYRFKRGFGGDLVRSVGTWDRVQAPLRYQLYRAALRLRDRMGEVS
;
A
#
# COMPACT_ATOMS: atom_id res chain seq x y z
N ARG A 1 14.23 -12.64 -9.31
CA ARG A 1 15.54 -13.00 -9.88
C ARG A 1 16.18 -11.85 -10.69
N LEU A 2 15.43 -11.20 -11.60
CA LEU A 2 15.98 -10.13 -12.44
C LEU A 2 16.45 -8.93 -11.60
N ALA A 3 15.64 -8.43 -10.68
CA ALA A 3 16.02 -7.30 -9.82
C ALA A 3 17.29 -7.56 -9.01
N GLY A 4 17.44 -8.75 -8.41
CA GLY A 4 18.66 -9.12 -7.70
C GLY A 4 19.91 -9.14 -8.60
N ARG A 5 19.78 -9.64 -9.84
CA ARG A 5 20.88 -9.58 -10.83
C ARG A 5 21.24 -8.15 -11.26
N LYS A 6 20.30 -7.22 -11.12
CA LYS A 6 20.48 -5.78 -11.37
C LYS A 6 20.97 -4.99 -10.15
N GLY A 7 21.40 -5.69 -9.07
CA GLY A 7 21.96 -5.05 -7.88
C GLY A 7 20.89 -4.46 -6.94
N VAL A 8 19.65 -4.95 -6.99
CA VAL A 8 18.65 -4.59 -5.97
C VAL A 8 18.83 -5.51 -4.77
N GLU A 9 19.11 -4.92 -3.63
CA GLU A 9 19.14 -5.60 -2.33
C GLU A 9 17.89 -5.24 -1.53
N VAL A 10 17.43 -6.18 -0.71
CA VAL A 10 16.28 -5.93 0.19
C VAL A 10 16.71 -6.30 1.59
N ARG A 11 16.53 -5.35 2.49
CA ARG A 11 16.75 -5.56 3.92
C ARG A 11 15.53 -5.19 4.74
N GLU A 12 15.50 -5.69 5.94
CA GLU A 12 14.59 -5.21 6.97
C GLU A 12 15.04 -3.83 7.46
N ALA A 13 14.07 -2.98 7.75
CA ALA A 13 14.31 -1.68 8.32
C ALA A 13 14.52 -1.78 9.84
N GLU A 14 15.54 -1.10 10.33
CA GLU A 14 15.73 -0.83 11.74
C GLU A 14 14.78 0.28 12.22
N PRO A 15 14.55 0.47 13.53
CA PRO A 15 13.66 1.52 14.04
C PRO A 15 13.98 2.92 13.51
N GLU A 16 15.25 3.23 13.26
CA GLU A 16 15.73 4.51 12.73
C GLU A 16 15.32 4.72 11.27
N ASP A 17 15.17 3.64 10.53
CA ASP A 17 14.79 3.67 9.10
C ASP A 17 13.32 4.04 8.86
N VAL A 18 12.48 4.14 9.89
CA VAL A 18 11.10 4.62 9.73
C VAL A 18 11.08 6.01 9.10
N SER A 19 12.08 6.85 9.39
CA SER A 19 12.24 8.16 8.77
C SER A 19 12.55 8.03 7.26
N THR A 20 13.41 7.09 6.87
CA THR A 20 13.71 6.79 5.48
C THR A 20 12.46 6.33 4.72
N PHE A 21 11.68 5.44 5.33
CA PHE A 21 10.40 5.01 4.76
C PHE A 21 9.41 6.18 4.59
N ASN A 22 9.31 7.08 5.56
CA ASN A 22 8.47 8.28 5.47
C ASN A 22 8.92 9.20 4.33
N ASN A 23 10.21 9.39 4.11
CA ASN A 23 10.74 10.19 3.01
C ASN A 23 10.37 9.57 1.64
N LEU A 24 10.45 8.25 1.52
CA LEU A 24 9.99 7.53 0.32
C LEU A 24 8.49 7.70 0.10
N LEU A 25 7.68 7.68 1.17
CA LEU A 25 6.23 7.92 1.11
C LEU A 25 5.92 9.33 0.63
N ALA A 26 6.59 10.35 1.17
CA ALA A 26 6.44 11.74 0.74
C ALA A 26 6.75 11.90 -0.75
N ALA A 27 7.90 11.40 -1.21
CA ALA A 27 8.28 11.43 -2.62
C ALA A 27 7.30 10.67 -3.54
N THR A 28 6.63 9.65 -3.00
CA THR A 28 5.60 8.90 -3.73
C THR A 28 4.31 9.69 -3.82
N ALA A 29 3.89 10.33 -2.73
CA ALA A 29 2.70 11.15 -2.64
C ALA A 29 2.78 12.38 -3.58
N ASP A 30 3.91 13.10 -3.53
CA ASP A 30 4.17 14.25 -4.39
C ASP A 30 4.08 13.89 -5.88
N ARG A 31 4.61 12.72 -6.25
CA ARG A 31 4.60 12.25 -7.65
C ARG A 31 3.22 11.80 -8.13
N ALA A 32 2.42 11.22 -7.26
CA ALA A 32 1.16 10.56 -7.61
C ALA A 32 -0.08 11.35 -7.14
N ASP A 33 0.13 12.55 -6.62
CA ASP A 33 -0.89 13.51 -6.18
C ASP A 33 -1.95 12.89 -5.26
N PHE A 34 -1.48 12.31 -4.15
CA PHE A 34 -2.38 11.80 -3.11
C PHE A 34 -1.91 12.17 -1.71
N GLY A 35 -2.89 12.29 -0.79
CA GLY A 35 -2.60 12.59 0.61
C GLY A 35 -1.99 11.41 1.36
N ILE A 36 -1.03 11.71 2.23
CA ILE A 36 -0.46 10.76 3.19
C ILE A 36 -0.71 11.21 4.62
N HIS A 37 -0.64 10.27 5.54
CA HIS A 37 -0.68 10.59 6.96
C HIS A 37 0.63 11.27 7.42
N PRO A 38 0.61 12.01 8.53
CA PRO A 38 1.84 12.57 9.08
C PRO A 38 2.82 11.46 9.50
N PRO A 39 4.15 11.71 9.50
CA PRO A 39 5.18 10.72 9.85
C PRO A 39 4.95 10.01 11.18
N SER A 40 4.41 10.72 12.17
CA SER A 40 4.06 10.16 13.49
C SER A 40 3.03 9.03 13.44
N TYR A 41 2.14 9.05 12.45
CA TYR A 41 1.16 7.99 12.23
C TYR A 41 1.86 6.67 11.85
N TYR A 42 2.76 6.70 10.87
CA TYR A 42 3.48 5.52 10.41
C TYR A 42 4.42 5.00 11.48
N ARG A 43 5.09 5.89 12.21
CA ARG A 43 5.91 5.52 13.36
C ARG A 43 5.08 4.79 14.41
N LYS A 44 3.95 5.35 14.80
CA LYS A 44 3.05 4.73 15.79
C LYS A 44 2.50 3.39 15.29
N ALA A 45 2.12 3.28 14.01
CA ALA A 45 1.66 2.03 13.42
C ALA A 45 2.77 0.96 13.47
N TYR A 46 4.00 1.33 13.12
CA TYR A 46 5.14 0.42 13.20
C TYR A 46 5.39 -0.04 14.66
N ASP A 47 5.54 0.89 15.58
CA ASP A 47 5.86 0.60 16.99
C ASP A 47 4.81 -0.32 17.63
N LEU A 48 3.52 -0.09 17.38
CA LEU A 48 2.43 -0.91 17.95
C LEU A 48 2.44 -2.37 17.50
N PHE A 49 2.89 -2.65 16.29
CA PHE A 49 2.77 -3.98 15.68
C PHE A 49 4.11 -4.70 15.51
N ALA A 50 5.23 -3.97 15.38
CA ALA A 50 6.54 -4.55 15.18
C ALA A 50 7.04 -5.34 16.42
N GLU A 51 6.77 -4.86 17.64
CA GLU A 51 7.10 -5.56 18.88
C GLU A 51 6.50 -6.98 18.97
N ARG A 52 5.33 -7.18 18.33
CA ARG A 52 4.65 -8.47 18.27
C ARG A 52 4.99 -9.26 17.01
N ASP A 53 5.94 -8.77 16.22
CA ASP A 53 6.30 -9.32 14.92
C ASP A 53 5.12 -9.39 13.92
N TRP A 54 4.14 -8.48 14.10
CA TRP A 54 2.95 -8.37 13.24
C TRP A 54 3.10 -7.33 12.14
N ALA A 55 4.12 -6.50 12.20
CA ALA A 55 4.46 -5.55 11.15
C ALA A 55 5.94 -5.61 10.81
N ARG A 56 6.26 -5.30 9.55
CA ARG A 56 7.63 -5.21 9.06
C ARG A 56 7.73 -4.10 8.03
N ILE A 57 8.80 -3.32 8.10
CA ILE A 57 9.20 -2.46 7.01
C ILE A 57 10.37 -3.14 6.29
N LEU A 58 10.25 -3.28 4.98
CA LEU A 58 11.33 -3.73 4.11
C LEU A 58 11.73 -2.57 3.20
N LEU A 59 13.04 -2.38 3.04
CA LEU A 59 13.63 -1.39 2.14
C LEU A 59 14.36 -2.09 1.01
N ALA A 60 14.16 -1.61 -0.22
CA ALA A 60 14.97 -1.99 -1.36
C ALA A 60 16.02 -0.92 -1.60
N GLU A 61 17.24 -1.36 -1.71
CA GLU A 61 18.41 -0.51 -1.90
C GLU A 61 19.09 -0.81 -3.24
N VAL A 62 19.64 0.23 -3.83
CA VAL A 62 20.48 0.18 -5.00
C VAL A 62 21.68 1.06 -4.72
N GLU A 63 22.89 0.50 -4.80
CA GLU A 63 24.14 1.22 -4.53
C GLU A 63 24.14 1.91 -3.15
N GLY A 64 23.54 1.24 -2.14
CA GLY A 64 23.43 1.74 -0.76
C GLY A 64 22.35 2.80 -0.55
N GLN A 65 21.59 3.18 -1.57
CA GLN A 65 20.47 4.12 -1.45
C GLN A 65 19.15 3.38 -1.38
N ALA A 66 18.29 3.69 -0.39
CA ALA A 66 16.93 3.21 -0.33
C ALA A 66 16.09 3.86 -1.45
N VAL A 67 15.58 3.05 -2.36
CA VAL A 67 14.82 3.50 -3.55
C VAL A 67 13.35 3.10 -3.52
N ALA A 68 13.00 2.15 -2.67
CA ALA A 68 11.61 1.76 -2.43
C ALA A 68 11.46 1.14 -1.03
N GLY A 69 10.24 1.14 -0.51
CA GLY A 69 9.93 0.55 0.77
C GLY A 69 8.49 0.04 0.83
N VAL A 70 8.26 -0.95 1.68
CA VAL A 70 6.91 -1.44 2.00
C VAL A 70 6.77 -1.62 3.50
N MET A 71 5.61 -1.26 4.04
CA MET A 71 5.20 -1.67 5.38
C MET A 71 4.08 -2.69 5.22
N VAL A 72 4.35 -3.89 5.70
CA VAL A 72 3.46 -5.05 5.60
C VAL A 72 3.04 -5.50 6.99
N PHE A 73 1.84 -6.05 7.07
CA PHE A 73 1.29 -6.59 8.30
C PHE A 73 0.97 -8.07 8.13
N ALA A 74 1.17 -8.86 9.17
CA ALA A 74 0.88 -10.28 9.18
C ALA A 74 0.23 -10.68 10.50
N LEU A 75 -0.96 -11.24 10.40
CA LEU A 75 -1.66 -11.92 11.47
C LEU A 75 -2.19 -13.24 10.90
N PRO A 76 -1.47 -14.34 11.09
CA PRO A 76 -1.84 -15.61 10.48
C PRO A 76 -3.33 -15.95 10.68
N PRO A 77 -4.01 -16.45 9.64
CA PRO A 77 -3.45 -16.90 8.35
C PRO A 77 -3.36 -15.84 7.26
N ARG A 78 -3.50 -14.55 7.57
CA ARG A 78 -3.55 -13.44 6.59
C ARG A 78 -2.40 -12.47 6.76
N SER A 79 -2.04 -11.81 5.66
CA SER A 79 -1.09 -10.71 5.62
C SER A 79 -1.55 -9.65 4.62
N TRP A 80 -1.07 -8.40 4.81
CA TRP A 80 -1.54 -7.24 4.04
C TRP A 80 -0.39 -6.34 3.65
N TYR A 81 -0.41 -5.89 2.39
CA TYR A 81 0.40 -4.82 1.87
C TYR A 81 -0.34 -3.48 2.05
N PHE A 82 -0.09 -2.79 3.17
CA PHE A 82 -0.79 -1.55 3.49
C PHE A 82 -0.14 -0.32 2.88
N TYR A 83 1.18 -0.17 3.05
CA TYR A 83 1.87 1.03 2.60
C TYR A 83 3.05 0.66 1.74
N GLY A 84 3.15 1.32 0.59
CA GLY A 84 4.25 1.16 -0.35
C GLY A 84 4.72 2.49 -0.88
N ALA A 85 6.01 2.61 -1.02
CA ALA A 85 6.67 3.81 -1.45
C ALA A 85 7.80 3.51 -2.44
N SER A 86 8.07 4.42 -3.35
CA SER A 86 9.22 4.34 -4.24
C SER A 86 9.54 5.70 -4.85
N ILE A 87 10.82 5.96 -5.07
CA ILE A 87 11.28 7.08 -5.90
C ILE A 87 11.34 6.66 -7.38
N SER A 88 11.57 7.63 -8.26
CA SER A 88 11.66 7.36 -9.69
C SER A 88 13.01 6.76 -10.10
N ALA A 89 14.06 6.95 -9.28
CA ALA A 89 15.39 6.42 -9.56
C ALA A 89 15.38 4.88 -9.59
N HIS A 90 16.15 4.32 -10.50
CA HIS A 90 16.37 2.88 -10.63
C HIS A 90 15.12 2.01 -10.86
N ARG A 91 14.02 2.61 -11.39
CA ARG A 91 12.76 1.86 -11.65
C ARG A 91 12.96 0.71 -12.62
N GLU A 92 13.90 0.84 -13.56
CA GLU A 92 14.29 -0.18 -14.53
C GLU A 92 14.94 -1.42 -13.90
N LYS A 93 15.42 -1.29 -12.65
CA LYS A 93 15.95 -2.40 -11.84
C LYS A 93 14.84 -3.17 -11.10
N MET A 94 13.59 -2.68 -11.16
CA MET A 94 12.39 -3.32 -10.58
C MET A 94 12.43 -3.53 -9.05
N PRO A 95 12.82 -2.52 -8.23
CA PRO A 95 12.97 -2.68 -6.79
C PRO A 95 11.66 -3.05 -6.09
N THR A 96 10.53 -2.47 -6.51
CA THR A 96 9.20 -2.74 -5.93
C THR A 96 8.76 -4.19 -6.11
N TYR A 97 9.10 -4.84 -7.22
CA TYR A 97 8.81 -6.26 -7.43
C TYR A 97 9.64 -7.15 -6.50
N ARG A 98 10.89 -6.79 -6.27
CA ARG A 98 11.74 -7.51 -5.32
C ARG A 98 11.23 -7.37 -3.89
N LEU A 99 10.81 -6.18 -3.48
CA LEU A 99 10.20 -5.93 -2.18
C LEU A 99 8.97 -6.79 -1.95
N GLN A 100 8.03 -6.81 -2.89
CA GLN A 100 6.80 -7.61 -2.74
C GLN A 100 7.13 -9.10 -2.61
N TRP A 101 8.11 -9.59 -3.37
CA TRP A 101 8.55 -10.98 -3.26
C TRP A 101 9.09 -11.30 -1.85
N GLU A 102 9.94 -10.44 -1.29
CA GLU A 102 10.49 -10.65 0.06
C GLU A 102 9.41 -10.49 1.14
N ALA A 103 8.46 -9.55 0.96
CA ALA A 103 7.31 -9.40 1.84
C ALA A 103 6.41 -10.64 1.85
N MET A 104 6.13 -11.22 0.70
CA MET A 104 5.39 -12.48 0.59
C MET A 104 6.13 -13.65 1.25
N ARG A 105 7.45 -13.73 1.09
CA ARG A 105 8.29 -14.74 1.75
C ARG A 105 8.26 -14.58 3.27
N TRP A 106 8.39 -13.35 3.76
CA TRP A 106 8.30 -13.04 5.17
C TRP A 106 6.94 -13.44 5.74
N ALA A 107 5.83 -13.08 5.10
CA ALA A 107 4.50 -13.44 5.52
C ALA A 107 4.28 -14.98 5.52
N LYS A 108 4.76 -15.66 4.47
CA LYS A 108 4.67 -17.12 4.38
C LYS A 108 5.44 -17.82 5.51
N ALA A 109 6.63 -17.35 5.85
CA ALA A 109 7.44 -17.89 6.94
C ALA A 109 6.73 -17.78 8.31
N ARG A 110 5.78 -16.86 8.47
CA ARG A 110 4.92 -16.66 9.64
C ARG A 110 3.62 -17.47 9.61
N GLY A 111 3.44 -18.34 8.63
CA GLY A 111 2.24 -19.17 8.52
C GLY A 111 1.05 -18.46 7.82
N CYS A 112 1.28 -17.32 7.19
CA CYS A 112 0.25 -16.68 6.38
C CYS A 112 0.01 -17.48 5.09
N ARG A 113 -1.27 -17.68 4.77
CA ARG A 113 -1.71 -18.40 3.57
C ARG A 113 -2.17 -17.45 2.48
N THR A 114 -2.49 -16.22 2.85
CA THR A 114 -2.93 -15.17 1.94
C THR A 114 -2.09 -13.92 2.14
N TYR A 115 -1.81 -13.24 1.03
CA TYR A 115 -1.15 -11.94 1.00
C TYR A 115 -2.05 -10.98 0.21
N ASP A 116 -2.73 -10.10 0.93
CA ASP A 116 -3.66 -9.14 0.35
C ASP A 116 -2.88 -7.93 -0.17
N LEU A 117 -2.94 -7.71 -1.47
CA LEU A 117 -2.31 -6.57 -2.12
C LEU A 117 -3.11 -5.27 -1.96
N TRP A 118 -4.23 -5.31 -1.22
CA TRP A 118 -5.09 -4.15 -0.94
C TRP A 118 -5.83 -3.62 -2.18
N GLY A 119 -6.38 -2.38 -2.06
CA GLY A 119 -7.29 -1.80 -3.04
C GLY A 119 -6.79 -1.75 -4.47
N VAL A 120 -7.73 -1.88 -5.38
CA VAL A 120 -7.63 -1.67 -6.83
C VAL A 120 -8.81 -0.79 -7.26
N PRO A 121 -8.88 -0.29 -8.50
CA PRO A 121 -10.05 0.46 -8.96
C PRO A 121 -11.36 -0.32 -8.76
N ASP A 122 -12.42 0.38 -8.38
CA ASP A 122 -13.75 -0.22 -8.22
C ASP A 122 -14.42 -0.41 -9.59
N ALA A 123 -13.95 -1.44 -10.29
CA ALA A 123 -14.44 -1.84 -11.59
C ALA A 123 -14.57 -3.37 -11.63
N ASP A 124 -15.36 -3.91 -12.54
CA ASP A 124 -15.41 -5.34 -12.74
C ASP A 124 -14.13 -5.88 -13.40
N ARG A 125 -13.98 -7.20 -13.40
CA ARG A 125 -12.77 -7.84 -13.89
C ARG A 125 -12.54 -7.59 -15.39
N GLU A 126 -13.59 -7.59 -16.19
CA GLU A 126 -13.52 -7.35 -17.62
C GLU A 126 -13.02 -5.94 -17.92
N GLN A 127 -13.61 -4.95 -17.28
CA GLN A 127 -13.20 -3.56 -17.41
C GLN A 127 -11.76 -3.33 -16.92
N LEU A 128 -11.36 -3.98 -15.81
CA LEU A 128 -9.99 -3.91 -15.32
C LEU A 128 -8.97 -4.46 -16.33
N GLU A 129 -9.28 -5.62 -16.93
CA GLU A 129 -8.39 -6.25 -17.93
C GLU A 129 -8.32 -5.48 -19.24
N ASP A 130 -9.41 -4.87 -19.66
CA ASP A 130 -9.47 -4.12 -20.92
C ASP A 130 -8.73 -2.77 -20.84
N GLN A 131 -8.79 -2.10 -19.67
CA GLN A 131 -8.34 -0.69 -19.56
C GLN A 131 -7.00 -0.51 -18.85
N PHE A 132 -6.43 -1.53 -18.21
CA PHE A 132 -5.21 -1.36 -17.37
C PHE A 132 -3.97 -0.87 -18.12
N MET A 133 -3.91 -1.06 -19.43
CA MET A 133 -2.80 -0.57 -20.26
C MET A 133 -2.98 0.89 -20.67
N GLU A 134 -4.21 1.33 -20.81
CA GLU A 134 -4.57 2.65 -21.33
C GLU A 134 -4.72 3.70 -20.24
N ARG A 135 -5.10 3.25 -19.02
CA ARG A 135 -5.35 4.13 -17.89
C ARG A 135 -4.19 4.14 -16.88
N SER A 136 -3.92 5.33 -16.34
CA SER A 136 -2.92 5.54 -15.28
C SER A 136 -3.43 6.43 -14.15
N ASP A 137 -4.66 6.94 -14.26
CA ASP A 137 -5.31 7.77 -13.25
C ASP A 137 -5.69 6.96 -11.99
N GLY A 138 -5.74 7.61 -10.83
CA GLY A 138 -6.15 7.00 -9.57
C GLY A 138 -5.40 5.69 -9.27
N LEU A 139 -6.13 4.60 -9.10
CA LEU A 139 -5.58 3.28 -8.78
C LEU A 139 -5.24 2.40 -10.00
N TRP A 140 -5.40 2.89 -11.25
CA TRP A 140 -5.15 2.08 -12.44
C TRP A 140 -3.67 1.68 -12.59
N GLY A 141 -2.76 2.62 -12.33
CA GLY A 141 -1.32 2.31 -12.29
C GLY A 141 -0.97 1.30 -11.20
N VAL A 142 -1.67 1.36 -10.07
CA VAL A 142 -1.53 0.40 -8.96
C VAL A 142 -2.08 -0.97 -9.34
N TYR A 143 -3.23 -1.04 -10.03
CA TYR A 143 -3.77 -2.29 -10.54
C TYR A 143 -2.81 -2.96 -11.52
N ARG A 144 -2.29 -2.21 -12.49
CA ARG A 144 -1.30 -2.71 -13.46
C ARG A 144 -0.09 -3.35 -12.78
N PHE A 145 0.40 -2.76 -11.69
CA PHE A 145 1.48 -3.32 -10.88
C PHE A 145 1.04 -4.61 -10.16
N LYS A 146 -0.08 -4.57 -9.45
CA LYS A 146 -0.59 -5.69 -8.64
C LYS A 146 -0.98 -6.90 -9.49
N ARG A 147 -1.59 -6.66 -10.65
CA ARG A 147 -1.96 -7.68 -11.63
C ARG A 147 -0.76 -8.56 -12.02
N GLY A 148 0.43 -8.00 -12.10
CA GLY A 148 1.67 -8.71 -12.46
C GLY A 148 2.08 -9.82 -11.49
N PHE A 149 1.49 -9.89 -10.29
CA PHE A 149 1.75 -10.97 -9.33
C PHE A 149 0.82 -12.17 -9.48
N GLY A 150 -0.22 -12.05 -10.28
CA GLY A 150 -1.25 -13.06 -10.48
C GLY A 150 -2.00 -13.35 -9.18
N GLY A 151 -3.15 -12.86 -9.00
CA GLY A 151 -3.97 -13.02 -7.79
C GLY A 151 -5.44 -13.02 -8.16
N ASP A 152 -6.27 -13.29 -7.17
CA ASP A 152 -7.71 -13.23 -7.33
C ASP A 152 -8.23 -11.85 -6.97
N LEU A 153 -9.10 -11.30 -7.80
CA LEU A 153 -9.86 -10.11 -7.49
C LEU A 153 -11.00 -10.50 -6.53
N VAL A 154 -10.93 -9.98 -5.30
CA VAL A 154 -11.96 -10.22 -4.28
C VAL A 154 -12.72 -8.93 -4.03
N ARG A 155 -14.02 -8.96 -4.23
CA ARG A 155 -14.91 -7.84 -3.92
C ARG A 155 -15.54 -8.07 -2.54
N SER A 156 -15.32 -7.12 -1.64
CA SER A 156 -16.00 -7.14 -0.34
C SER A 156 -17.48 -6.74 -0.49
N VAL A 157 -18.28 -7.07 0.53
CA VAL A 157 -19.73 -6.69 0.58
C VAL A 157 -19.93 -5.18 0.81
N GLY A 158 -18.85 -4.40 0.89
CA GLY A 158 -18.89 -2.97 1.16
C GLY A 158 -18.91 -2.64 2.65
N THR A 159 -19.03 -1.35 2.94
CA THR A 159 -19.11 -0.81 4.30
C THR A 159 -20.57 -0.70 4.74
N TRP A 160 -20.87 -1.18 5.93
CA TRP A 160 -22.20 -1.15 6.50
C TRP A 160 -22.22 -0.41 7.82
N ASP A 161 -23.15 0.53 7.97
CA ASP A 161 -23.33 1.27 9.21
C ASP A 161 -24.44 0.63 10.07
N ARG A 162 -24.11 0.29 11.31
CA ARG A 162 -25.13 -0.04 12.31
C ARG A 162 -25.57 1.21 13.04
N VAL A 163 -26.71 1.73 12.67
CA VAL A 163 -27.25 2.97 13.20
C VAL A 163 -27.76 2.78 14.64
N GLN A 164 -27.05 3.36 15.63
CA GLN A 164 -27.43 3.31 17.05
C GLN A 164 -28.36 4.49 17.44
N ALA A 165 -28.19 5.66 16.82
CA ALA A 165 -28.95 6.87 17.08
C ALA A 165 -29.41 7.51 15.76
N PRO A 166 -30.63 7.21 15.28
CA PRO A 166 -31.08 7.61 13.94
C PRO A 166 -30.98 9.11 13.65
N LEU A 167 -31.36 9.97 14.59
CA LEU A 167 -31.29 11.43 14.41
C LEU A 167 -29.87 11.93 14.28
N ARG A 168 -28.95 11.46 15.14
CA ARG A 168 -27.52 11.83 15.05
C ARG A 168 -26.91 11.34 13.75
N TYR A 169 -27.28 10.15 13.29
CA TYR A 169 -26.81 9.59 12.04
C TYR A 169 -27.30 10.40 10.83
N GLN A 170 -28.54 10.87 10.82
CA GLN A 170 -29.07 11.76 9.79
C GLN A 170 -28.31 13.09 9.72
N LEU A 171 -28.04 13.71 10.89
CA LEU A 171 -27.25 14.94 10.97
C LEU A 171 -25.81 14.71 10.44
N TYR A 172 -25.18 13.62 10.85
CA TYR A 172 -23.86 13.22 10.35
C TYR A 172 -23.85 13.05 8.82
N ARG A 173 -24.83 12.33 8.27
CA ARG A 173 -24.95 12.17 6.81
C ARG A 173 -25.20 13.48 6.07
N ALA A 174 -25.97 14.38 6.66
CA ALA A 174 -26.20 15.71 6.08
C ALA A 174 -24.89 16.52 6.06
N ALA A 175 -24.12 16.49 7.14
CA ALA A 175 -22.80 17.17 7.23
C ALA A 175 -21.80 16.60 6.21
N LEU A 176 -21.75 15.28 6.02
CA LEU A 176 -20.91 14.67 4.99
C LEU A 176 -21.27 15.15 3.59
N ARG A 177 -22.56 15.16 3.23
CA ARG A 177 -23.02 15.65 1.91
C ARG A 177 -22.65 17.11 1.65
N LEU A 178 -22.73 17.95 2.69
CA LEU A 178 -22.33 19.36 2.58
C LEU A 178 -20.82 19.48 2.36
N ARG A 179 -20.01 18.71 3.08
CA ARG A 179 -18.56 18.69 2.92
C ARG A 179 -18.16 18.25 1.51
N ASP A 180 -18.75 17.19 1.00
CA ASP A 180 -18.44 16.63 -0.31
C ASP A 180 -18.78 17.65 -1.43
N ARG A 181 -19.90 18.37 -1.31
CA ARG A 181 -20.25 19.46 -2.23
C ARG A 181 -19.30 20.66 -2.18
N MET A 182 -18.73 20.96 -1.01
CA MET A 182 -17.75 22.04 -0.87
C MET A 182 -16.35 21.63 -1.37
N GLY A 183 -16.01 20.34 -1.32
CA GLY A 183 -14.75 19.81 -1.85
C GLY A 183 -14.72 19.65 -3.38
N GLU A 184 -15.87 19.63 -4.04
CA GLU A 184 -15.97 19.60 -5.51
C GLU A 184 -15.86 21.00 -6.16
N VAL A 185 -15.78 22.07 -5.37
CA VAL A 185 -15.76 23.47 -5.83
C VAL A 185 -14.37 24.13 -5.69
N SER A 186 -13.32 23.36 -5.33
CA SER A 186 -11.95 23.90 -5.19
C SER A 186 -11.00 23.32 -6.21
#